data_d8c9fb0df16c4bfd853550be2a661b7e
#
_entry.id   d8c9fb0df16c4bfd853550be2a661b7e
#
_cell.length_a   1.000
_cell.length_b   1.000
_cell.length_c   1.000
_cell.angle_alpha   90.00
_cell.angle_beta   90.00
_cell.angle_gamma   90.00
#
_symmetry.space_group_name_H-M   'P 1'
#
loop_
_entity.id
_entity.type
_entity.pdbx_description
1 polymer ?
#
loop_
_entity_poly.entity_id
_entity_poly.type
_entity_poly.pdbx_seq_one_letter_code
_entity_poly.pdbx_strand_id
1 'polypeptide(L)'
;IYAMPVRVQPGDKPVVLSEFGGYAYKAPDHSFNPYATYSYSLYPTQEAFRRALEDLYRKEVLPARDNGLCAAIYTQLSDVEDEVNGFVTYDRRVEKLPEALMQAIARELKGE
;
A
#
# COMPACT_ATOMS: atom_id res chain seq x y z
N ILE A 1 -8.09 7.69 4.85
CA ILE A 1 -7.65 6.81 5.95
C ILE A 1 -6.16 6.46 5.76
N TYR A 2 -5.32 7.49 5.71
CA TYR A 2 -3.89 7.28 5.44
C TYR A 2 -3.03 7.33 6.71
N ALA A 3 -3.53 7.94 7.76
CA ALA A 3 -2.80 8.09 9.02
C ALA A 3 -3.57 7.57 10.23
N MET A 4 -4.65 6.84 10.01
CA MET A 4 -5.51 6.31 11.08
C MET A 4 -5.56 4.79 11.03
N PRO A 5 -5.64 4.11 12.19
CA PRO A 5 -5.85 2.67 12.22
C PRO A 5 -7.10 2.24 11.46
N VAL A 6 -7.04 1.10 10.80
CA VAL A 6 -8.20 0.49 10.15
C VAL A 6 -9.11 -0.07 11.22
N ARG A 7 -10.34 0.43 11.30
CA ARG A 7 -11.36 -0.03 12.26
C ARG A 7 -12.57 -0.56 11.51
N VAL A 8 -13.04 -1.74 11.90
CA VAL A 8 -14.21 -2.37 11.31
C VAL A 8 -15.30 -2.47 12.36
N GLN A 9 -16.51 -2.00 12.00
CA GLN A 9 -17.71 -2.19 12.82
C GLN A 9 -18.59 -3.24 12.11
N PRO A 10 -18.69 -4.46 12.64
CA PRO A 10 -19.53 -5.51 12.05
C PRO A 10 -21.00 -5.10 12.02
N GLY A 11 -21.69 -5.48 10.94
CA GLY A 11 -23.12 -5.24 10.72
C GLY A 11 -23.65 -6.19 9.67
N ASP A 12 -24.82 -5.89 9.12
CA ASP A 12 -25.49 -6.74 8.13
C ASP A 12 -24.96 -6.52 6.71
N LYS A 13 -24.12 -5.50 6.49
CA LYS A 13 -23.61 -5.14 5.16
C LYS A 13 -22.12 -5.43 5.05
N PRO A 14 -21.65 -5.77 3.84
CA PRO A 14 -20.22 -5.89 3.60
C PRO A 14 -19.48 -4.60 3.93
N VAL A 15 -18.35 -4.72 4.61
CA VAL A 15 -17.47 -3.59 4.92
C VAL A 15 -16.34 -3.56 3.90
N VAL A 16 -16.15 -2.42 3.26
CA VAL A 16 -15.13 -2.21 2.23
C VAL A 16 -14.28 -1.02 2.61
N LEU A 17 -12.97 -1.19 2.62
CA LEU A 17 -12.01 -0.11 2.71
C LEU A 17 -11.72 0.40 1.30
N SER A 18 -12.43 1.45 0.88
CA SER A 18 -12.42 1.93 -0.50
C SER A 18 -11.10 2.59 -0.92
N GLU A 19 -10.28 2.99 0.04
CA GLU A 19 -8.97 3.55 -0.23
C GLU A 19 -8.11 3.50 1.03
N PHE A 20 -6.87 3.01 0.88
CA PHE A 20 -5.89 3.01 1.95
C PHE A 20 -4.46 3.01 1.39
N GLY A 21 -3.48 3.24 2.26
CA GLY A 21 -2.07 3.25 1.89
C GLY A 21 -1.57 4.66 1.66
N GLY A 22 -1.23 4.99 0.41
CA GLY A 22 -0.63 6.28 0.09
C GLY A 22 0.81 6.42 0.57
N TYR A 23 1.44 5.33 1.01
CA TYR A 23 2.85 5.29 1.35
C TYR A 23 3.69 5.45 0.09
N ALA A 24 4.77 6.20 0.17
CA ALA A 24 5.53 6.58 -1.00
C ALA A 24 7.03 6.31 -0.85
N TYR A 25 7.62 5.91 -1.94
CA TYR A 25 9.07 5.85 -2.12
C TYR A 25 9.39 6.33 -3.53
N LYS A 26 10.30 7.30 -3.61
CA LYS A 26 10.76 7.86 -4.88
C LYS A 26 12.00 7.11 -5.36
N ALA A 27 11.82 6.22 -6.33
CA ALA A 27 12.93 5.46 -6.89
C ALA A 27 13.85 6.37 -7.72
N PRO A 28 15.16 6.41 -7.45
CA PRO A 28 16.09 7.21 -8.22
C PRO A 28 16.03 6.87 -9.72
N ASP A 29 16.09 7.90 -10.56
CA ASP A 29 16.11 7.79 -12.02
C ASP A 29 14.84 7.20 -12.67
N HIS A 30 13.79 6.91 -11.89
CA HIS A 30 12.55 6.31 -12.39
C HIS A 30 11.30 7.10 -12.01
N SER A 31 11.45 8.34 -11.58
CA SER A 31 10.33 9.21 -11.27
C SER A 31 10.02 10.17 -12.41
N PHE A 32 8.76 10.54 -12.54
CA PHE A 32 8.30 11.51 -13.53
C PHE A 32 8.98 12.87 -13.33
N ASN A 33 9.02 13.35 -12.09
CA ASN A 33 9.64 14.63 -11.75
C ASN A 33 10.69 14.43 -10.66
N PRO A 34 11.99 14.56 -10.98
CA PRO A 34 13.05 14.36 -9.98
C PRO A 34 13.08 15.46 -8.91
N TYR A 35 12.43 16.61 -9.14
CA TYR A 35 12.51 17.77 -8.26
C TYR A 35 11.31 17.94 -7.33
N ALA A 36 10.19 17.32 -7.62
CA ALA A 36 8.98 17.43 -6.83
C ALA A 36 8.40 16.07 -6.49
N THR A 37 7.67 16.00 -5.37
CA THR A 37 7.02 14.79 -4.90
C THR A 37 5.77 15.16 -4.15
N TYR A 38 4.67 14.45 -4.42
CA TYR A 38 3.47 14.49 -3.60
C TYR A 38 3.24 13.13 -2.94
N SER A 39 3.02 13.12 -1.62
CA SER A 39 2.70 11.91 -0.89
C SER A 39 2.13 12.22 0.49
N TYR A 40 1.44 11.25 1.07
CA TYR A 40 0.98 11.31 2.47
C TYR A 40 2.09 10.90 3.44
N SER A 41 2.88 9.90 3.09
CA SER A 41 4.03 9.45 3.88
C SER A 41 5.14 9.05 2.95
N LEU A 42 6.24 9.78 2.96
CA LEU A 42 7.40 9.52 2.12
C LEU A 42 8.49 8.80 2.90
N TYR A 43 8.92 7.66 2.40
CA TYR A 43 9.99 6.87 2.99
C TYR A 43 11.31 7.10 2.27
N PRO A 44 12.43 7.21 3.01
CA PRO A 44 13.72 7.59 2.41
C PRO A 44 14.38 6.46 1.64
N THR A 45 14.01 5.21 1.92
CA THR A 45 14.62 4.04 1.27
C THR A 45 13.55 3.03 0.86
N GLN A 46 13.88 2.20 -0.12
CA GLN A 46 13.00 1.11 -0.55
C GLN A 46 12.74 0.12 0.59
N GLU A 47 13.74 -0.15 1.41
CA GLU A 47 13.61 -1.05 2.56
C GLU A 47 12.62 -0.50 3.61
N ALA A 48 12.71 0.80 3.93
CA ALA A 48 11.77 1.43 4.85
C ALA A 48 10.33 1.42 4.30
N PHE A 49 10.17 1.69 3.01
CA PHE A 49 8.89 1.61 2.31
C PHE A 49 8.31 0.19 2.37
N ARG A 50 9.11 -0.81 2.04
CA ARG A 50 8.72 -2.23 2.11
C ARG A 50 8.24 -2.62 3.50
N ARG A 51 9.02 -2.28 4.54
CA ARG A 51 8.66 -2.59 5.93
C ARG A 51 7.38 -1.92 6.37
N ALA A 52 7.20 -0.66 6.01
CA ALA A 52 5.99 0.08 6.35
C ALA A 52 4.75 -0.54 5.69
N LEU A 53 4.84 -0.95 4.44
CA LEU A 53 3.76 -1.63 3.75
C LEU A 53 3.46 -3.02 4.33
N GLU A 54 4.48 -3.80 4.60
CA GLU A 54 4.31 -5.10 5.25
C GLU A 54 3.61 -4.94 6.60
N ASP A 55 4.05 -3.99 7.42
CA ASP A 55 3.42 -3.69 8.71
C ASP A 55 1.97 -3.22 8.55
N LEU A 56 1.69 -2.39 7.57
CA LEU A 56 0.33 -1.93 7.28
C LEU A 56 -0.61 -3.12 7.02
N TYR A 57 -0.21 -4.03 6.15
CA TYR A 57 -1.02 -5.21 5.86
C TYR A 57 -1.15 -6.15 7.05
N ARG A 58 -0.03 -6.47 7.72
CA ARG A 58 -0.03 -7.48 8.80
C ARG A 58 -0.64 -6.97 10.10
N LYS A 59 -0.46 -5.69 10.43
CA LYS A 59 -0.94 -5.12 11.69
C LYS A 59 -2.30 -4.44 11.60
N GLU A 60 -2.71 -4.05 10.40
CA GLU A 60 -3.96 -3.31 10.19
C GLU A 60 -4.97 -4.05 9.32
N VAL A 61 -4.57 -4.43 8.10
CA VAL A 61 -5.50 -4.98 7.11
C VAL A 61 -5.90 -6.43 7.45
N LEU A 62 -4.94 -7.28 7.80
CA LEU A 62 -5.24 -8.67 8.18
C LEU A 62 -6.12 -8.76 9.42
N PRO A 63 -5.84 -8.04 10.52
CA PRO A 63 -6.77 -8.01 11.66
C PRO A 63 -8.16 -7.47 11.29
N ALA A 64 -8.23 -6.45 10.44
CA ALA A 64 -9.52 -5.91 9.97
C ALA A 64 -10.30 -6.96 9.16
N ARG A 65 -9.63 -7.75 8.33
CA ARG A 65 -10.25 -8.88 7.63
C ARG A 65 -10.86 -9.86 8.62
N ASP A 66 -10.14 -10.24 9.65
CA ASP A 66 -10.63 -11.16 10.69
C ASP A 66 -11.85 -10.60 11.43
N ASN A 67 -12.00 -9.29 11.46
CA ASN A 67 -13.14 -8.60 12.06
C ASN A 67 -14.25 -8.24 11.07
N GLY A 68 -14.18 -8.75 9.83
CA GLY A 68 -15.26 -8.61 8.85
C GLY A 68 -15.01 -7.68 7.67
N LEU A 69 -13.79 -7.17 7.50
CA LEU A 69 -13.42 -6.44 6.27
C LEU A 69 -13.47 -7.39 5.07
N CYS A 70 -14.28 -7.05 4.06
CA CYS A 70 -14.52 -7.89 2.89
C CYS A 70 -13.64 -7.52 1.69
N ALA A 71 -13.27 -6.25 1.56
CA ALA A 71 -12.42 -5.78 0.48
C ALA A 71 -11.61 -4.56 0.91
N ALA A 72 -10.44 -4.39 0.29
CA ALA A 72 -9.58 -3.24 0.54
C ALA A 72 -8.89 -2.85 -0.78
N ILE A 73 -8.88 -1.56 -1.08
CA ILE A 73 -8.29 -1.03 -2.32
C ILE A 73 -7.09 -0.16 -1.95
N TYR A 74 -5.92 -0.64 -2.31
CA TYR A 74 -4.67 0.06 -2.04
C TYR A 74 -4.43 1.20 -3.05
N THR A 75 -3.99 2.33 -2.56
CA THR A 75 -3.55 3.46 -3.37
C THR A 75 -2.02 3.53 -3.36
N GLN A 76 -1.32 3.19 -4.46
CA GLN A 76 -1.89 2.77 -5.74
C GLN A 76 -0.97 1.75 -6.45
N LEU A 77 -1.38 1.28 -7.62
CA LEU A 77 -0.61 0.27 -8.36
C LEU A 77 0.70 0.84 -8.91
N SER A 78 0.66 2.01 -9.52
CA SER A 78 1.85 2.63 -10.10
C SER A 78 1.93 4.11 -9.76
N ASP A 79 3.15 4.66 -9.76
CA ASP A 79 3.35 6.10 -9.64
C ASP A 79 2.62 6.84 -10.77
N VAL A 80 2.08 8.01 -10.43
CA VAL A 80 1.39 8.90 -11.38
C VAL A 80 1.93 10.31 -11.18
N GLU A 81 2.66 10.82 -12.16
CA GLU A 81 3.26 12.16 -12.13
C GLU A 81 4.07 12.38 -10.84
N ASP A 82 3.71 13.35 -10.02
CA ASP A 82 4.41 13.68 -8.78
C ASP A 82 4.05 12.75 -7.61
N GLU A 83 3.01 11.93 -7.76
CA GLU A 83 2.64 10.94 -6.75
C GLU A 83 3.50 9.68 -6.89
N VAL A 84 4.32 9.42 -5.88
CA VAL A 84 5.26 8.29 -5.87
C VAL A 84 4.86 7.21 -4.86
N ASN A 85 3.57 6.96 -4.75
CA ASN A 85 2.95 6.00 -3.84
C ASN A 85 2.54 4.67 -4.53
N GLY A 86 3.03 4.44 -5.73
CA GLY A 86 2.79 3.20 -6.46
C GLY A 86 3.65 2.03 -5.97
N PHE A 87 3.20 0.81 -6.28
CA PHE A 87 4.02 -0.39 -6.12
C PHE A 87 5.09 -0.50 -7.20
N VAL A 88 4.85 0.12 -8.36
CA VAL A 88 5.80 0.21 -9.46
C VAL A 88 6.03 1.68 -9.82
N THR A 89 7.18 1.95 -10.42
CA THR A 89 7.55 3.31 -10.85
C THR A 89 6.72 3.79 -12.04
N TYR A 90 6.77 5.11 -12.29
CA TYR A 90 6.05 5.76 -13.40
C TYR A 90 6.35 5.12 -14.75
N ASP A 91 7.60 4.75 -15.01
CA ASP A 91 8.04 4.08 -16.26
C ASP A 91 7.80 2.56 -16.25
N ARG A 92 7.26 2.00 -15.18
CA ARG A 92 6.99 0.56 -14.99
C ARG A 92 8.25 -0.33 -14.99
N ARG A 93 9.43 0.25 -14.81
CA ARG A 93 10.70 -0.50 -14.87
C ARG A 93 11.18 -1.02 -13.52
N VAL A 94 10.70 -0.46 -12.43
CA VAL A 94 11.09 -0.87 -11.08
C VAL A 94 9.87 -1.26 -10.28
N GLU A 95 9.89 -2.48 -9.75
CA GLU A 95 8.96 -2.94 -8.72
C GLU A 95 9.54 -2.55 -7.36
N LYS A 96 8.81 -1.75 -6.60
CA LYS A 96 9.28 -1.25 -5.31
C LYS A 96 9.17 -2.27 -4.20
N LEU A 97 8.41 -3.33 -4.42
CA LEU A 97 8.16 -4.41 -3.46
C LEU A 97 8.54 -5.75 -4.07
N PRO A 98 9.13 -6.67 -3.29
CA PRO A 98 9.36 -8.04 -3.76
C PRO A 98 8.04 -8.73 -4.10
N GLU A 99 7.98 -9.35 -5.25
CA GLU A 99 6.80 -10.12 -5.68
C GLU A 99 6.42 -11.19 -4.65
N ALA A 100 7.42 -11.90 -4.12
CA ALA A 100 7.20 -12.94 -3.13
C ALA A 100 6.50 -12.42 -1.86
N LEU A 101 6.83 -11.20 -1.42
CA LEU A 101 6.17 -10.57 -0.27
C LEU A 101 4.70 -10.31 -0.58
N MET A 102 4.40 -9.76 -1.74
CA MET A 102 3.03 -9.45 -2.14
C MET A 102 2.20 -10.71 -2.34
N GLN A 103 2.78 -11.75 -2.89
CA GLN A 103 2.12 -13.06 -3.00
C GLN A 103 1.82 -13.66 -1.63
N ALA A 104 2.74 -13.59 -0.69
CA ALA A 104 2.53 -14.07 0.68
C ALA A 104 1.38 -13.32 1.38
N ILE A 105 1.38 -12.00 1.30
CA ILE A 105 0.30 -11.16 1.85
C ILE A 105 -1.04 -11.50 1.20
N ALA A 106 -1.07 -11.66 -0.12
CA ALA A 106 -2.29 -12.01 -0.85
C ALA A 106 -2.86 -13.36 -0.40
N ARG A 107 -2.01 -14.36 -0.18
CA ARG A 107 -2.45 -15.66 0.35
C ARG A 107 -3.02 -15.53 1.76
N GLU A 108 -2.35 -14.81 2.64
CA GLU A 108 -2.83 -14.55 3.99
C GLU A 108 -4.19 -13.84 3.98
N LEU A 109 -4.36 -12.84 3.10
CA LEU A 109 -5.64 -12.12 2.94
C LEU A 109 -6.77 -13.06 2.49
N LYS A 110 -6.47 -14.03 1.65
CA LYS A 110 -7.43 -15.04 1.18
C LYS A 110 -7.69 -16.16 2.19
N GLY A 111 -6.95 -16.21 3.28
CA GLY A 111 -7.05 -17.28 4.27
C GLY A 111 -6.31 -18.57 3.87
N GLU A 112 -5.36 -18.43 2.99
CA GLU A 112 -4.54 -19.56 2.52
C GLU A 112 -3.23 -19.69 3.30
#